data_eb829d0126ff24521388303d723fce18
#
_entry.id   eb829d0126ff24521388303d723fce18
#
_cell.length_a   1.000
_cell.length_b   1.000
_cell.length_c   1.000
_cell.angle_alpha   90.00
_cell.angle_beta   90.00
_cell.angle_gamma   90.00
#
_symmetry.space_group_name_H-M   'P 1'
#
loop_
_entity.id
_entity.type
_entity.pdbx_description
1 polymer ?
#
loop_
_entity_poly.entity_id
_entity_poly.type
_entity_poly.pdbx_seq_one_letter_code
_entity_poly.pdbx_strand_id
1 'polypeptide(L)'
;MQRLRDKTPKTTMSDRPQGQLTRASRQPCVTPRSLPPSPEPTFYYFAYGSCMCPVDLQRTLEENTRDYILGTATLKEYRLAFNRRSQRRNCGVLDVVPDETSTVEGVLYRLPWRLSDRLDEREEIPTGGYRRETISVQCGDRHYSHVRTYVVVNKLPAELAPNDWYFSVVLRGAITCGLSEPYCWQLFEHMYRLQQGQGTPRPLQPNCFLPRSA
;
A
#
# COMPACT_ATOMS: atom_id res chain seq x y z
N MET A 1 28.49 -61.22 48.63
CA MET A 1 28.49 -61.60 50.04
C MET A 1 27.38 -60.85 50.76
N GLN A 2 26.45 -61.63 51.28
CA GLN A 2 25.57 -61.50 52.49
C GLN A 2 24.64 -60.29 52.51
N ARG A 3 23.33 -60.50 52.26
CA ARG A 3 22.20 -61.04 53.13
C ARG A 3 22.13 -60.38 54.51
N LEU A 4 20.95 -59.86 54.82
CA LEU A 4 20.01 -60.20 55.87
C LEU A 4 19.01 -59.02 56.03
N ARG A 5 17.70 -59.15 55.72
CA ARG A 5 16.57 -59.65 56.57
C ARG A 5 16.42 -58.75 57.82
N ASP A 6 15.34 -58.14 57.95
CA ASP A 6 13.97 -58.52 58.42
C ASP A 6 13.56 -57.65 59.60
N LYS A 7 12.39 -57.10 59.58
CA LYS A 7 11.31 -57.26 60.57
C LYS A 7 10.33 -56.08 60.62
N THR A 8 9.15 -56.39 60.23
CA THR A 8 7.93 -55.68 60.68
C THR A 8 7.66 -55.93 62.15
N PRO A 9 6.92 -55.06 62.85
CA PRO A 9 5.68 -55.55 63.47
C PRO A 9 4.43 -54.73 63.18
N LYS A 10 3.33 -55.44 63.30
CA LYS A 10 1.93 -55.11 63.22
C LYS A 10 1.41 -54.37 64.47
N THR A 11 0.19 -53.80 64.26
CA THR A 11 -0.90 -53.61 65.29
C THR A 11 -1.05 -52.15 65.71
N THR A 12 -2.20 -51.51 65.71
CA THR A 12 -3.62 -51.92 65.95
C THR A 12 -4.58 -50.79 65.49
N MET A 13 -5.80 -51.19 65.16
CA MET A 13 -6.97 -50.33 64.88
C MET A 13 -7.35 -49.49 66.11
N SER A 14 -7.83 -48.26 65.86
CA SER A 14 -8.87 -47.63 66.68
C SER A 14 -9.64 -46.58 65.90
N ASP A 15 -10.88 -46.79 65.83
CA ASP A 15 -12.09 -46.00 65.67
C ASP A 15 -12.13 -44.61 65.07
N ARG A 16 -13.11 -44.50 64.18
CA ARG A 16 -13.68 -43.28 63.54
C ARG A 16 -14.27 -42.27 64.51
N PRO A 17 -14.44 -41.02 64.08
CA PRO A 17 -15.79 -40.61 63.71
C PRO A 17 -15.93 -39.96 62.31
N GLN A 18 -17.07 -40.18 61.74
CA GLN A 18 -17.58 -39.62 60.47
C GLN A 18 -17.76 -38.10 60.61
N GLY A 19 -17.01 -37.34 59.79
CA GLY A 19 -17.23 -35.92 59.53
C GLY A 19 -17.78 -35.74 58.12
N GLN A 20 -19.00 -35.19 58.03
CA GLN A 20 -19.71 -34.85 56.80
C GLN A 20 -18.84 -33.98 55.89
N LEU A 21 -18.57 -34.49 54.66
CA LEU A 21 -17.97 -33.69 53.57
C LEU A 21 -19.09 -32.84 52.95
N THR A 22 -19.13 -31.57 53.30
CA THR A 22 -19.88 -30.58 52.56
C THR A 22 -19.27 -30.43 51.15
N ARG A 23 -20.09 -30.81 50.19
CA ARG A 23 -19.81 -30.72 48.75
C ARG A 23 -19.73 -29.25 48.34
N ALA A 24 -18.52 -28.68 48.31
CA ALA A 24 -18.29 -27.37 47.77
C ALA A 24 -18.57 -27.41 46.24
N SER A 25 -19.64 -26.75 45.84
CA SER A 25 -19.98 -26.54 44.44
C SER A 25 -18.89 -25.72 43.75
N ARG A 26 -18.09 -26.40 42.94
CA ARG A 26 -17.18 -25.71 42.04
C ARG A 26 -17.99 -24.96 40.98
N GLN A 27 -18.11 -23.65 41.11
CA GLN A 27 -18.57 -22.80 40.04
C GLN A 27 -17.61 -22.97 38.82
N PRO A 28 -18.12 -23.17 37.59
CA PRO A 28 -17.27 -23.23 36.42
C PRO A 28 -16.65 -21.86 36.23
N CYS A 29 -15.31 -21.83 36.19
CA CYS A 29 -14.52 -20.66 35.81
C CYS A 29 -14.89 -20.30 34.34
N VAL A 30 -15.74 -19.29 34.19
CA VAL A 30 -16.05 -18.74 32.87
C VAL A 30 -14.81 -18.01 32.39
N THR A 31 -14.03 -18.66 31.53
CA THR A 31 -12.97 -17.98 30.77
C THR A 31 -13.57 -16.80 30.02
N PRO A 32 -13.05 -15.58 30.19
CA PRO A 32 -13.56 -14.45 29.44
C PRO A 32 -13.40 -14.75 27.95
N ARG A 33 -14.51 -14.75 27.22
CA ARG A 33 -14.49 -14.79 25.76
C ARG A 33 -13.62 -13.64 25.30
N SER A 34 -12.47 -13.93 24.69
CA SER A 34 -11.67 -12.93 24.00
C SER A 34 -12.57 -12.27 22.96
N LEU A 35 -12.74 -10.97 23.06
CA LEU A 35 -13.39 -10.17 22.02
C LEU A 35 -12.68 -10.45 20.70
N PRO A 36 -13.43 -10.58 19.57
CA PRO A 36 -12.79 -10.69 18.27
C PRO A 36 -11.83 -9.52 18.08
N PRO A 37 -10.65 -9.75 17.50
CA PRO A 37 -9.68 -8.69 17.29
C PRO A 37 -10.37 -7.56 16.52
N SER A 38 -10.19 -6.32 16.99
CA SER A 38 -10.64 -5.14 16.27
C SER A 38 -10.08 -5.17 14.84
N PRO A 39 -10.86 -4.81 13.81
CA PRO A 39 -10.36 -4.79 12.45
C PRO A 39 -9.11 -3.89 12.39
N GLU A 40 -8.07 -4.37 11.71
CA GLU A 40 -6.82 -3.63 11.57
C GLU A 40 -7.09 -2.24 10.95
N PRO A 41 -6.56 -1.15 11.52
CA PRO A 41 -6.73 0.18 10.95
C PRO A 41 -6.10 0.24 9.56
N THR A 42 -6.74 0.97 8.65
CA THR A 42 -6.32 1.12 7.26
C THR A 42 -6.25 2.59 6.87
N PHE A 43 -5.52 2.89 5.78
CA PHE A 43 -5.50 4.18 5.14
C PHE A 43 -5.64 4.06 3.62
N TYR A 44 -6.14 5.11 2.98
CA TYR A 44 -6.20 5.17 1.52
C TYR A 44 -4.90 5.73 0.97
N TYR A 45 -4.42 5.10 -0.11
CA TYR A 45 -3.21 5.51 -0.83
C TYR A 45 -3.49 5.57 -2.33
N PHE A 46 -3.17 6.70 -2.94
CA PHE A 46 -3.25 6.91 -4.38
C PHE A 46 -1.85 6.82 -4.99
N ALA A 47 -1.66 5.83 -5.86
CA ALA A 47 -0.43 5.57 -6.59
C ALA A 47 -0.58 6.02 -8.04
N TYR A 48 0.35 6.85 -8.52
CA TYR A 48 0.37 7.38 -9.89
C TYR A 48 1.66 7.06 -10.66
N GLY A 49 2.63 6.42 -10.02
CA GLY A 49 3.93 6.05 -10.58
C GLY A 49 4.19 4.54 -10.54
N SER A 50 5.42 4.14 -10.27
CA SER A 50 5.80 2.72 -10.23
C SER A 50 5.01 1.90 -9.20
N CYS A 51 4.48 2.53 -8.16
CA CYS A 51 3.60 1.90 -7.17
C CYS A 51 2.22 1.50 -7.72
N MET A 52 1.83 1.94 -8.92
CA MET A 52 0.66 1.40 -9.61
C MET A 52 0.84 -0.09 -9.93
N CYS A 53 2.07 -0.54 -10.19
CA CYS A 53 2.36 -1.94 -10.45
C CYS A 53 2.29 -2.77 -9.16
N PRO A 54 1.29 -3.67 -8.99
CA PRO A 54 1.13 -4.44 -7.77
C PRO A 54 2.36 -5.31 -7.46
N VAL A 55 3.03 -5.81 -8.49
CA VAL A 55 4.25 -6.63 -8.33
C VAL A 55 5.41 -5.82 -7.79
N ASP A 56 5.59 -4.56 -8.26
CA ASP A 56 6.66 -3.70 -7.75
C ASP A 56 6.34 -3.21 -6.33
N LEU A 57 5.09 -2.88 -6.04
CA LEU A 57 4.64 -2.51 -4.71
C LEU A 57 4.74 -3.68 -3.73
N GLN A 58 4.36 -4.89 -4.13
CA GLN A 58 4.50 -6.11 -3.33
C GLN A 58 5.95 -6.36 -2.90
N ARG A 59 6.91 -6.18 -3.81
CA ARG A 59 8.34 -6.33 -3.49
C ARG A 59 8.80 -5.37 -2.40
N THR A 60 8.23 -4.19 -2.35
CA THR A 60 8.56 -3.17 -1.34
C THR A 60 7.90 -3.45 -0.01
N LEU A 61 6.60 -3.77 -0.04
CA LEU A 61 5.82 -3.98 1.18
C LEU A 61 5.97 -5.41 1.72
N GLU A 62 6.60 -6.32 0.95
CA GLU A 62 6.78 -7.75 1.28
C GLU A 62 5.46 -8.46 1.58
N GLU A 63 4.40 -8.02 0.90
CA GLU A 63 3.03 -8.51 1.11
C GLU A 63 2.24 -8.44 -0.20
N ASN A 64 1.28 -9.35 -0.40
CA ASN A 64 0.41 -9.32 -1.56
C ASN A 64 -0.45 -8.05 -1.54
N THR A 65 -0.18 -7.14 -2.47
CA THR A 65 -0.87 -5.84 -2.54
C THR A 65 -2.11 -5.85 -3.43
N ARG A 66 -2.37 -6.94 -4.16
CA ARG A 66 -3.53 -7.03 -5.07
C ARG A 66 -4.85 -6.97 -4.32
N ASP A 67 -4.91 -7.57 -3.13
CA ASP A 67 -6.11 -7.63 -2.30
C ASP A 67 -6.46 -6.26 -1.67
N TYR A 68 -5.55 -5.30 -1.77
CA TYR A 68 -5.73 -3.94 -1.27
C TYR A 68 -6.17 -2.94 -2.35
N ILE A 69 -6.22 -3.36 -3.62
CA ILE A 69 -6.66 -2.49 -4.71
C ILE A 69 -8.17 -2.26 -4.61
N LEU A 70 -8.58 -0.99 -4.56
CA LEU A 70 -9.99 -0.60 -4.64
C LEU A 70 -10.43 -0.37 -6.10
N GLY A 71 -9.51 0.09 -6.94
CA GLY A 71 -9.77 0.34 -8.35
C GLY A 71 -8.90 1.46 -8.91
N THR A 72 -9.20 1.83 -10.17
CA THR A 72 -8.65 3.03 -10.78
C THR A 72 -9.32 4.27 -10.23
N ALA A 73 -8.55 5.33 -10.05
CA ALA A 73 -9.07 6.59 -9.53
C ALA A 73 -8.49 7.78 -10.30
N THR A 74 -9.21 8.90 -10.26
CA THR A 74 -8.82 10.15 -10.91
C THR A 74 -8.56 11.24 -9.86
N LEU A 75 -7.43 11.91 -10.01
CA LEU A 75 -7.02 13.09 -9.26
C LEU A 75 -7.14 14.30 -10.19
N LYS A 76 -8.13 15.17 -9.95
CA LYS A 76 -8.35 16.40 -10.73
C LYS A 76 -7.42 17.51 -10.28
N GLU A 77 -7.18 18.48 -11.17
CA GLU A 77 -6.37 19.67 -10.93
C GLU A 77 -4.90 19.35 -10.66
N TYR A 78 -4.42 18.23 -11.21
CA TYR A 78 -3.02 17.79 -11.17
C TYR A 78 -2.58 17.24 -12.51
N ARG A 79 -1.29 17.39 -12.80
CA ARG A 79 -0.60 16.72 -13.91
C ARG A 79 0.59 15.93 -13.42
N LEU A 80 1.06 14.99 -14.23
CA LEU A 80 2.33 14.30 -13.99
C LEU A 80 3.51 15.17 -14.40
N ALA A 81 4.63 15.01 -13.69
CA ALA A 81 5.91 15.61 -14.04
C ALA A 81 7.06 14.67 -13.65
N PHE A 82 8.12 14.59 -14.48
CA PHE A 82 9.35 13.85 -14.20
C PHE A 82 10.42 14.78 -13.60
N ASN A 83 10.05 15.48 -12.54
CA ASN A 83 10.83 16.58 -11.96
C ASN A 83 11.74 16.17 -10.78
N ARG A 84 12.04 14.88 -10.66
CA ARG A 84 12.96 14.35 -9.66
C ARG A 84 13.90 13.33 -10.27
N ARG A 85 15.20 13.40 -9.89
CA ARG A 85 16.16 12.33 -10.19
C ARG A 85 16.18 11.31 -9.06
N SER A 86 15.86 10.08 -9.37
CA SER A 86 16.08 8.96 -8.46
C SER A 86 17.56 8.54 -8.52
N GLN A 87 18.26 8.66 -7.40
CA GLN A 87 19.65 8.19 -7.31
C GLN A 87 19.73 6.68 -7.49
N ARG A 88 18.81 5.94 -6.88
CA ARG A 88 18.76 4.48 -6.95
C ARG A 88 18.52 3.97 -8.38
N ARG A 89 17.68 4.66 -9.17
CA ARG A 89 17.31 4.26 -10.54
C ARG A 89 18.10 4.99 -11.60
N ASN A 90 18.82 6.01 -11.21
CA ASN A 90 19.59 6.92 -12.09
C ASN A 90 18.77 7.46 -13.28
N CYS A 91 17.54 7.87 -13.03
CA CYS A 91 16.64 8.42 -14.06
C CYS A 91 15.63 9.39 -13.46
N GLY A 92 14.87 10.07 -14.33
CA GLY A 92 13.69 10.83 -13.95
C GLY A 92 12.60 9.92 -13.39
N VAL A 93 11.95 10.37 -12.32
CA VAL A 93 10.80 9.68 -11.70
C VAL A 93 9.64 10.65 -11.52
N LEU A 94 8.44 10.09 -11.46
CA LEU A 94 7.19 10.82 -11.44
C LEU A 94 6.94 11.58 -10.14
N ASP A 95 6.31 12.72 -10.31
CA ASP A 95 5.66 13.55 -9.33
C ASP A 95 4.26 13.94 -9.83
N VAL A 96 3.37 14.35 -8.94
CA VAL A 96 2.14 15.05 -9.27
C VAL A 96 2.27 16.51 -8.84
N VAL A 97 1.96 17.41 -9.75
CA VAL A 97 2.03 18.84 -9.52
C VAL A 97 0.69 19.50 -9.82
N PRO A 98 0.27 20.54 -9.07
CA PRO A 98 -0.99 21.23 -9.33
C PRO A 98 -1.06 21.75 -10.76
N ASP A 99 -2.22 21.56 -11.39
CA ASP A 99 -2.56 22.05 -12.73
C ASP A 99 -4.09 21.99 -12.90
N GLU A 100 -4.75 23.14 -12.87
CA GLU A 100 -6.22 23.27 -12.85
C GLU A 100 -6.92 22.65 -14.06
N THR A 101 -6.20 22.45 -15.16
CA THR A 101 -6.75 21.94 -16.42
C THR A 101 -6.54 20.46 -16.63
N SER A 102 -5.75 19.83 -15.78
CA SER A 102 -5.29 18.46 -15.97
C SER A 102 -5.93 17.48 -14.98
N THR A 103 -5.81 16.21 -15.32
CA THR A 103 -6.28 15.10 -14.48
C THR A 103 -5.25 13.98 -14.53
N VAL A 104 -4.98 13.39 -13.38
CA VAL A 104 -4.08 12.23 -13.26
C VAL A 104 -4.92 11.00 -12.93
N GLU A 105 -4.77 9.94 -13.71
CA GLU A 105 -5.29 8.63 -13.35
C GLU A 105 -4.24 7.82 -12.57
N GLY A 106 -4.70 6.99 -11.65
CA GLY A 106 -3.85 6.15 -10.83
C GLY A 106 -4.62 5.01 -10.17
N VAL A 107 -3.99 4.34 -9.24
CA VAL A 107 -4.56 3.21 -8.52
C VAL A 107 -4.82 3.60 -7.07
N LEU A 108 -6.05 3.40 -6.61
CA LEU A 108 -6.43 3.60 -5.23
C LEU A 108 -6.30 2.29 -4.45
N TYR A 109 -5.53 2.32 -3.38
CA TYR A 109 -5.34 1.23 -2.44
C TYR A 109 -5.99 1.55 -1.10
N ARG A 110 -6.42 0.50 -0.38
CA ARG A 110 -6.73 0.53 1.04
C ARG A 110 -5.72 -0.32 1.78
N LEU A 111 -4.65 0.29 2.23
CA LEU A 111 -3.51 -0.40 2.86
C LEU A 111 -3.70 -0.51 4.38
N PRO A 112 -3.29 -1.63 5.00
CA PRO A 112 -3.14 -1.74 6.44
C PRO A 112 -2.15 -0.72 6.99
N TRP A 113 -2.46 -0.14 8.16
CA TRP A 113 -1.61 0.90 8.75
C TRP A 113 -0.19 0.44 9.06
N ARG A 114 0.00 -0.85 9.37
CA ARG A 114 1.32 -1.46 9.60
C ARG A 114 2.28 -1.35 8.40
N LEU A 115 1.77 -1.12 7.20
CA LEU A 115 2.57 -0.93 5.99
C LEU A 115 2.98 0.53 5.73
N SER A 116 2.52 1.46 6.57
CA SER A 116 2.75 2.89 6.40
C SER A 116 4.23 3.25 6.37
N ASP A 117 5.02 2.70 7.31
CA ASP A 117 6.44 3.05 7.44
C ASP A 117 7.27 2.50 6.28
N ARG A 118 6.99 1.27 5.83
CA ARG A 118 7.65 0.70 4.64
C ARG A 118 7.35 1.48 3.36
N LEU A 119 6.12 2.00 3.24
CA LEU A 119 5.76 2.85 2.12
C LEU A 119 6.50 4.19 2.17
N ASP A 120 6.65 4.78 3.35
CA ASP A 120 7.41 6.00 3.56
C ASP A 120 8.91 5.83 3.27
N GLU A 121 9.50 4.71 3.69
CA GLU A 121 10.89 4.39 3.36
C GLU A 121 11.08 4.26 1.84
N ARG A 122 10.12 3.62 1.14
CA ARG A 122 10.15 3.55 -0.32
C ARG A 122 10.14 4.91 -0.99
N GLU A 123 9.34 5.82 -0.47
CA GLU A 123 9.19 7.18 -0.99
C GLU A 123 10.28 8.14 -0.44
N GLU A 124 11.28 7.57 0.24
CA GLU A 124 12.44 8.31 0.75
C GLU A 124 12.03 9.51 1.64
N ILE A 125 10.94 9.36 2.44
CA ILE A 125 10.49 10.37 3.40
C ILE A 125 11.61 10.76 4.39
N PRO A 126 12.33 9.79 5.01
CA PRO A 126 13.37 10.12 5.99
C PRO A 126 14.52 10.96 5.42
N THR A 127 14.75 10.88 4.10
CA THR A 127 15.82 11.59 3.41
C THR A 127 15.34 12.82 2.61
N GLY A 128 14.04 13.17 2.75
CA GLY A 128 13.44 14.32 2.09
C GLY A 128 13.24 14.17 0.57
N GLY A 129 13.06 12.93 0.12
CA GLY A 129 12.79 12.64 -1.29
C GLY A 129 11.40 13.08 -1.71
N TYR A 130 10.41 12.52 -1.07
CA TYR A 130 9.01 12.90 -1.18
C TYR A 130 8.48 13.34 0.19
N ARG A 131 7.31 13.93 0.22
CA ARG A 131 6.50 14.18 1.40
C ARG A 131 5.11 13.61 1.20
N ARG A 132 4.45 13.25 2.29
CA ARG A 132 3.03 12.89 2.26
C ARG A 132 2.20 14.11 1.90
N GLU A 133 1.23 13.91 1.02
CA GLU A 133 0.22 14.88 0.67
C GLU A 133 -1.17 14.26 0.89
N THR A 134 -2.11 15.05 1.36
CA THR A 134 -3.51 14.63 1.52
C THR A 134 -4.32 15.20 0.37
N ILE A 135 -4.95 14.32 -0.40
CA ILE A 135 -5.71 14.64 -1.60
C ILE A 135 -7.11 14.05 -1.52
N SER A 136 -7.94 14.42 -2.51
CA SER A 136 -9.23 13.79 -2.77
C SER A 136 -9.25 13.22 -4.18
N VAL A 137 -9.79 12.01 -4.34
CA VAL A 137 -9.86 11.32 -5.63
C VAL A 137 -11.25 10.75 -5.89
N GLN A 138 -11.59 10.58 -7.17
CA GLN A 138 -12.80 9.88 -7.60
C GLN A 138 -12.42 8.45 -8.01
N CYS A 139 -13.09 7.44 -7.44
CA CYS A 139 -12.93 6.03 -7.79
C CYS A 139 -14.30 5.42 -8.08
N GLY A 140 -14.59 5.12 -9.35
CA GLY A 140 -15.95 4.84 -9.81
C GLY A 140 -16.90 5.97 -9.44
N ASP A 141 -18.05 5.64 -8.84
CA ASP A 141 -19.05 6.63 -8.40
C ASP A 141 -18.77 7.21 -7.01
N ARG A 142 -17.65 6.83 -6.38
CA ARG A 142 -17.33 7.24 -5.01
C ARG A 142 -16.22 8.27 -4.98
N HIS A 143 -16.44 9.31 -4.18
CA HIS A 143 -15.43 10.30 -3.83
C HIS A 143 -14.74 9.89 -2.53
N TYR A 144 -13.40 9.88 -2.54
CA TYR A 144 -12.56 9.57 -1.38
C TYR A 144 -11.78 10.81 -0.98
N SER A 145 -11.99 11.28 0.24
CA SER A 145 -11.21 12.33 0.87
C SER A 145 -10.15 11.73 1.80
N HIS A 146 -9.18 12.54 2.22
CA HIS A 146 -8.09 12.13 3.11
C HIS A 146 -7.27 10.95 2.56
N VAL A 147 -7.11 10.92 1.24
CA VAL A 147 -6.28 9.94 0.56
C VAL A 147 -4.83 10.41 0.61
N ARG A 148 -3.92 9.53 1.06
CA ARG A 148 -2.48 9.79 1.03
C ARG A 148 -1.96 9.65 -0.38
N THR A 149 -1.14 10.58 -0.80
CA THR A 149 -0.21 10.42 -1.92
C THR A 149 1.16 10.98 -1.53
N TYR A 150 2.12 10.92 -2.43
CA TYR A 150 3.45 11.43 -2.19
C TYR A 150 3.82 12.41 -3.27
N VAL A 151 4.39 13.54 -2.89
CA VAL A 151 4.84 14.59 -3.82
C VAL A 151 6.31 14.92 -3.56
N VAL A 152 7.02 15.23 -4.63
CA VAL A 152 8.46 15.55 -4.57
C VAL A 152 8.68 16.81 -3.74
N VAL A 153 9.65 16.77 -2.82
CA VAL A 153 10.03 17.93 -2.00
C VAL A 153 10.83 18.92 -2.83
N ASN A 154 11.97 18.48 -3.36
CA ASN A 154 12.88 19.33 -4.15
C ASN A 154 12.70 19.03 -5.63
N LYS A 155 11.89 19.85 -6.29
CA LYS A 155 11.53 19.69 -7.70
C LYS A 155 12.61 20.29 -8.60
N LEU A 156 12.97 19.56 -9.65
CA LEU A 156 13.84 20.08 -10.71
C LEU A 156 13.07 21.06 -11.60
N PRO A 157 13.73 22.08 -12.13
CA PRO A 157 13.09 23.07 -13.03
C PRO A 157 12.72 22.49 -14.40
N ALA A 158 13.40 21.41 -14.81
CA ALA A 158 13.14 20.69 -16.05
C ALA A 158 12.92 19.20 -15.77
N GLU A 159 12.09 18.56 -16.59
CA GLU A 159 11.84 17.15 -16.50
C GLU A 159 13.04 16.32 -16.98
N LEU A 160 13.26 15.18 -16.34
CA LEU A 160 14.27 14.20 -16.70
C LEU A 160 13.62 12.96 -17.31
N ALA A 161 14.28 12.38 -18.31
CA ALA A 161 13.84 11.15 -18.93
C ALA A 161 13.80 9.98 -17.91
N PRO A 162 12.76 9.14 -17.92
CA PRO A 162 12.79 7.84 -17.28
C PRO A 162 13.75 6.91 -18.03
N ASN A 163 14.33 5.93 -17.32
CA ASN A 163 15.01 4.83 -18.00
C ASN A 163 13.98 3.75 -18.43
N ASP A 164 14.40 2.80 -19.25
CA ASP A 164 13.52 1.77 -19.82
C ASP A 164 12.84 0.92 -18.74
N TRP A 165 13.54 0.65 -17.65
CA TRP A 165 12.96 -0.10 -16.54
C TRP A 165 11.83 0.68 -15.87
N TYR A 166 12.03 1.97 -15.56
CA TYR A 166 11.00 2.80 -14.93
C TYR A 166 9.82 3.03 -15.86
N PHE A 167 10.11 3.30 -17.14
CA PHE A 167 9.10 3.38 -18.20
C PHE A 167 8.23 2.12 -18.23
N SER A 168 8.86 0.94 -18.31
CA SER A 168 8.15 -0.33 -18.38
C SER A 168 7.30 -0.63 -17.14
N VAL A 169 7.81 -0.34 -15.93
CA VAL A 169 7.07 -0.64 -14.70
C VAL A 169 5.88 0.28 -14.51
N VAL A 170 6.00 1.56 -14.87
CA VAL A 170 4.91 2.53 -14.78
C VAL A 170 3.80 2.16 -15.77
N LEU A 171 4.15 1.94 -17.04
CA LEU A 171 3.18 1.60 -18.09
C LEU A 171 2.49 0.25 -17.81
N ARG A 172 3.27 -0.75 -17.40
CA ARG A 172 2.70 -2.04 -17.00
C ARG A 172 1.71 -1.89 -15.84
N GLY A 173 2.05 -1.09 -14.82
CA GLY A 173 1.16 -0.81 -13.71
C GLY A 173 -0.16 -0.18 -14.18
N ALA A 174 -0.09 0.83 -15.03
CA ALA A 174 -1.24 1.50 -15.61
C ALA A 174 -2.15 0.52 -16.37
N ILE A 175 -1.60 -0.25 -17.30
CA ILE A 175 -2.35 -1.21 -18.12
C ILE A 175 -2.94 -2.34 -17.26
N THR A 176 -2.10 -2.94 -16.38
CA THR A 176 -2.52 -4.11 -15.57
C THR A 176 -3.63 -3.76 -14.58
N CYS A 177 -3.63 -2.52 -14.06
CA CYS A 177 -4.66 -2.06 -13.14
C CYS A 177 -5.88 -1.43 -13.82
N GLY A 178 -5.90 -1.36 -15.16
CA GLY A 178 -7.07 -0.95 -15.95
C GLY A 178 -7.26 0.56 -15.99
N LEU A 179 -6.19 1.36 -16.01
CA LEU A 179 -6.30 2.77 -16.35
C LEU A 179 -6.85 2.92 -17.78
N SER A 180 -7.46 4.06 -18.09
CA SER A 180 -8.06 4.26 -19.39
C SER A 180 -7.02 4.17 -20.51
N GLU A 181 -7.40 3.62 -21.66
CA GLU A 181 -6.51 3.49 -22.82
C GLU A 181 -5.97 4.86 -23.28
N PRO A 182 -6.79 5.92 -23.40
CA PRO A 182 -6.27 7.25 -23.74
C PRO A 182 -5.21 7.76 -22.75
N TYR A 183 -5.41 7.52 -21.46
CA TYR A 183 -4.43 7.91 -20.45
C TYR A 183 -3.13 7.09 -20.53
N CYS A 184 -3.21 5.80 -20.79
CA CYS A 184 -2.04 4.95 -21.02
C CYS A 184 -1.22 5.43 -22.23
N TRP A 185 -1.88 5.87 -23.32
CA TRP A 185 -1.21 6.47 -24.47
C TRP A 185 -0.56 7.83 -24.15
N GLN A 186 -1.24 8.69 -23.41
CA GLN A 186 -0.66 9.96 -22.94
C GLN A 186 0.59 9.73 -22.08
N LEU A 187 0.52 8.77 -21.16
CA LEU A 187 1.64 8.39 -20.29
C LEU A 187 2.82 7.84 -21.09
N PHE A 188 2.55 6.95 -22.06
CA PHE A 188 3.55 6.42 -22.99
C PHE A 188 4.21 7.56 -23.77
N GLU A 189 3.43 8.42 -24.40
CA GLU A 189 3.94 9.52 -25.22
C GLU A 189 4.77 10.52 -24.43
N HIS A 190 4.34 10.86 -23.21
CA HIS A 190 5.09 11.73 -22.31
C HIS A 190 6.49 11.14 -22.02
N MET A 191 6.55 9.89 -21.58
CA MET A 191 7.80 9.21 -21.26
C MET A 191 8.70 9.05 -22.50
N TYR A 192 8.11 8.68 -23.64
CA TYR A 192 8.85 8.51 -24.88
C TYR A 192 9.49 9.82 -25.36
N ARG A 193 8.74 10.94 -25.35
CA ARG A 193 9.27 12.26 -25.72
C ARG A 193 10.43 12.68 -24.85
N LEU A 194 10.34 12.46 -23.54
CA LEU A 194 11.45 12.74 -22.63
C LEU A 194 12.69 11.90 -22.96
N GLN A 195 12.53 10.62 -23.30
CA GLN A 195 13.65 9.78 -23.74
C GLN A 195 14.28 10.24 -25.05
N GLN A 196 13.50 10.87 -25.96
CA GLN A 196 14.00 11.46 -27.20
C GLN A 196 14.61 12.86 -27.02
N GLY A 197 14.73 13.35 -25.78
CA GLY A 197 15.22 14.71 -25.50
C GLY A 197 14.25 15.82 -25.90
N GLN A 198 12.99 15.47 -26.18
CA GLN A 198 11.93 16.43 -26.51
C GLN A 198 11.21 16.82 -25.23
N GLY A 199 11.28 18.09 -24.83
CA GLY A 199 10.64 18.58 -23.60
C GLY A 199 9.14 18.35 -23.55
N THR A 200 8.53 18.68 -22.41
CA THR A 200 7.12 18.41 -22.04
C THR A 200 6.12 18.66 -23.18
N PRO A 201 5.25 17.70 -23.52
CA PRO A 201 4.15 17.95 -24.44
C PRO A 201 3.17 18.96 -23.84
N ARG A 202 2.67 19.88 -24.67
CA ARG A 202 1.43 20.60 -24.32
C ARG A 202 0.31 19.57 -24.14
N PRO A 203 -0.57 19.72 -23.13
CA PRO A 203 -1.74 18.84 -22.98
C PRO A 203 -2.49 18.76 -24.32
N LEU A 204 -2.77 17.55 -24.77
CA LEU A 204 -3.61 17.34 -25.94
C LEU A 204 -5.00 17.88 -25.59
N GLN A 205 -5.47 18.87 -26.37
CA GLN A 205 -6.87 19.28 -26.30
C GLN A 205 -7.76 18.12 -26.73
N PRO A 206 -8.86 17.83 -26.05
CA PRO A 206 -9.69 16.62 -26.27
C PRO A 206 -10.39 16.51 -27.63
N ASN A 207 -10.12 17.39 -28.61
CA ASN A 207 -10.88 17.52 -29.84
C ASN A 207 -10.18 17.07 -31.13
N CYS A 208 -9.11 16.27 -31.10
CA CYS A 208 -8.40 15.90 -32.33
C CYS A 208 -8.82 14.57 -32.99
N PHE A 209 -9.83 13.86 -32.47
CA PHE A 209 -10.31 12.60 -33.07
C PHE A 209 -11.81 12.63 -33.35
N LEU A 210 -12.31 13.62 -34.11
CA LEU A 210 -13.57 13.46 -34.83
C LEU A 210 -13.24 13.09 -36.29
N PRO A 211 -13.71 11.94 -36.80
CA PRO A 211 -13.60 11.65 -38.22
C PRO A 211 -14.33 12.74 -39.00
N ARG A 212 -13.67 13.35 -39.98
CA ARG A 212 -14.32 14.20 -40.96
C ARG A 212 -15.31 13.33 -41.70
N SER A 213 -16.59 13.56 -41.44
CA SER A 213 -17.68 13.03 -42.29
C SER A 213 -17.49 13.55 -43.70
N ALA A 214 -17.44 12.60 -44.64
CA ALA A 214 -17.46 12.84 -46.09
C ALA A 214 -18.81 13.39 -46.55
#